data_46df12bbc8cce81275d50eed7dc414b8
#
_entry.id   46df12bbc8cce81275d50eed7dc414b8
#
_cell.length_a   1.000
_cell.length_b   1.000
_cell.length_c   1.000
_cell.angle_alpha   90.00
_cell.angle_beta   90.00
_cell.angle_gamma   90.00
#
_symmetry.space_group_name_H-M   'P 1'
#
loop_
_entity.id
_entity.type
_entity.pdbx_description
1 polymer ?
#
loop_
_entity_poly.entity_id
_entity_poly.type
_entity_poly.pdbx_seq_one_letter_code
_entity_poly.pdbx_strand_id
1 'polypeptide(L)'
;MDTLSLARRGALVTGLDFSPPAIAEARALAARLQLDARFVEANVYDAVEALGETYDLVYTGKGALNWIPDLATWAQVAADLLEPGGALYLSEYHPLMLMLADDGLEFEWPYFNSGAQVWDEPGTYADPEAVFEHTRTIEWPHPLSEIIGSIIDAGLRIELFHEFAESSFARFSFMEQIGPRLFKMPAGMPQLPLMYSVRAIKPPDILPG
;
A
#
# COMPACT_ATOMS: atom_id res chain seq x y z
N MET A 1 10.01 -5.09 1.05
CA MET A 1 10.43 -5.89 -0.16
C MET A 1 10.48 -5.02 -1.41
N ASP A 2 9.50 -4.15 -1.63
CA ASP A 2 9.45 -3.30 -2.84
C ASP A 2 10.61 -2.30 -2.90
N THR A 3 10.99 -1.68 -1.76
CA THR A 3 12.18 -0.83 -1.63
C THR A 3 13.43 -1.48 -2.25
N LEU A 4 13.75 -2.72 -1.85
CA LEU A 4 14.92 -3.43 -2.38
C LEU A 4 14.76 -3.84 -3.85
N SER A 5 13.53 -4.06 -4.31
CA SER A 5 13.25 -4.34 -5.72
C SER A 5 13.49 -3.11 -6.59
N LEU A 6 13.16 -1.92 -6.11
CA LEU A 6 13.44 -0.65 -6.77
C LEU A 6 14.95 -0.34 -6.76
N ALA A 7 15.63 -0.51 -5.62
CA ALA A 7 17.08 -0.35 -5.52
C ALA A 7 17.83 -1.26 -6.50
N ARG A 8 17.40 -2.53 -6.64
CA ARG A 8 17.98 -3.47 -7.63
C ARG A 8 17.83 -3.00 -9.08
N ARG A 9 16.85 -2.15 -9.36
CA ARG A 9 16.63 -1.53 -10.67
C ARG A 9 17.38 -0.23 -10.87
N GLY A 10 18.17 0.19 -9.88
CA GLY A 10 19.03 1.37 -9.94
C GLY A 10 18.39 2.65 -9.37
N ALA A 11 17.24 2.56 -8.71
CA ALA A 11 16.68 3.70 -8.02
C ALA A 11 17.45 4.01 -6.73
N LEU A 12 17.61 5.30 -6.40
CA LEU A 12 18.01 5.75 -5.07
C LEU A 12 16.78 5.72 -4.17
N VAL A 13 16.74 4.79 -3.21
CA VAL A 13 15.50 4.49 -2.48
C VAL A 13 15.67 4.72 -0.99
N THR A 14 14.70 5.43 -0.41
CA THR A 14 14.48 5.50 1.02
C THR A 14 13.21 4.75 1.38
N GLY A 15 13.31 3.73 2.23
CA GLY A 15 12.16 3.03 2.82
C GLY A 15 11.85 3.58 4.20
N LEU A 16 10.56 3.77 4.49
CA LEU A 16 10.09 4.23 5.80
C LEU A 16 9.14 3.18 6.37
N ASP A 17 9.31 2.88 7.65
CA ASP A 17 8.42 2.03 8.43
C ASP A 17 8.49 2.45 9.90
N PHE A 18 7.39 2.33 10.63
CA PHE A 18 7.37 2.65 12.07
C PHE A 18 7.87 1.50 12.96
N SER A 19 8.06 0.31 12.40
CA SER A 19 8.44 -0.89 13.13
C SER A 19 9.98 -1.04 13.22
N PRO A 20 10.60 -0.90 14.41
CA PRO A 20 12.04 -1.11 14.58
C PRO A 20 12.52 -2.48 14.09
N PRO A 21 11.82 -3.61 14.37
CA PRO A 21 12.20 -4.91 13.85
C PRO A 21 12.16 -4.99 12.31
N ALA A 22 11.14 -4.38 11.67
CA ALA A 22 11.03 -4.37 10.22
C ALA A 22 12.18 -3.57 9.57
N ILE A 23 12.53 -2.43 10.14
CA ILE A 23 13.68 -1.61 9.70
C ILE A 23 15.01 -2.37 9.87
N ALA A 24 15.19 -3.05 11.00
CA ALA A 24 16.40 -3.83 11.25
C ALA A 24 16.56 -4.96 10.23
N GLU A 25 15.49 -5.70 9.96
CA GLU A 25 15.49 -6.77 8.95
C GLU A 25 15.70 -6.24 7.54
N ALA A 26 15.07 -5.10 7.19
CA ALA A 26 15.25 -4.46 5.88
C ALA A 26 16.72 -4.05 5.66
N ARG A 27 17.38 -3.47 6.67
CA ARG A 27 18.81 -3.11 6.63
C ARG A 27 19.69 -4.36 6.50
N ALA A 28 19.42 -5.41 7.27
CA ALA A 28 20.16 -6.67 7.19
C ALA A 28 20.05 -7.31 5.80
N LEU A 29 18.84 -7.31 5.23
CA LEU A 29 18.59 -7.84 3.88
C LEU A 29 19.28 -7.00 2.80
N ALA A 30 19.24 -5.67 2.89
CA ALA A 30 19.97 -4.78 1.96
C ALA A 30 21.47 -5.06 1.98
N ALA A 31 22.07 -5.16 3.17
CA ALA A 31 23.48 -5.47 3.33
C ALA A 31 23.84 -6.85 2.73
N ARG A 32 23.04 -7.88 3.00
CA ARG A 32 23.24 -9.23 2.45
C ARG A 32 23.15 -9.26 0.92
N LEU A 33 22.30 -8.43 0.34
CA LEU A 33 22.10 -8.32 -1.11
C LEU A 33 23.05 -7.30 -1.76
N GLN A 34 23.87 -6.61 -0.97
CA GLN A 34 24.76 -5.53 -1.43
C GLN A 34 24.01 -4.43 -2.20
N LEU A 35 22.82 -4.08 -1.73
CA LEU A 35 22.00 -3.01 -2.29
C LEU A 35 22.13 -1.75 -1.46
N ASP A 36 22.32 -0.62 -2.14
CA ASP A 36 22.30 0.70 -1.51
C ASP A 36 20.84 1.16 -1.37
N ALA A 37 20.35 1.17 -0.14
CA ALA A 37 19.02 1.64 0.21
C ALA A 37 19.03 2.19 1.62
N ARG A 38 18.47 3.38 1.80
CA ARG A 38 18.30 4.00 3.12
C ARG A 38 17.01 3.49 3.76
N PHE A 39 17.01 3.30 5.09
CA PHE A 39 15.82 2.94 5.85
C PHE A 39 15.68 3.84 7.06
N VAL A 40 14.49 4.43 7.21
CA VAL A 40 14.16 5.37 8.29
C VAL A 40 13.00 4.80 9.10
N GLU A 41 13.18 4.78 10.42
CA GLU A 41 12.16 4.42 11.38
C GLU A 41 11.36 5.66 11.74
N ALA A 42 10.12 5.75 11.27
CA ALA A 42 9.19 6.82 11.60
C ALA A 42 7.75 6.42 11.29
N ASN A 43 6.79 7.08 11.95
CA ASN A 43 5.40 7.00 11.53
C ASN A 43 5.23 7.73 10.18
N VAL A 44 4.34 7.24 9.34
CA VAL A 44 4.06 7.85 8.03
C VAL A 44 3.63 9.32 8.15
N TYR A 45 2.92 9.68 9.21
CA TYR A 45 2.48 11.05 9.45
C TYR A 45 3.62 12.02 9.80
N ASP A 46 4.75 11.48 10.27
CA ASP A 46 5.95 12.27 10.62
C ASP A 46 7.01 12.22 9.50
N ALA A 47 6.67 11.61 8.34
CA ALA A 47 7.63 11.30 7.28
C ALA A 47 8.33 12.55 6.72
N VAL A 48 7.62 13.66 6.56
CA VAL A 48 8.21 14.91 6.03
C VAL A 48 9.35 15.40 6.93
N GLU A 49 9.14 15.42 8.25
CA GLU A 49 10.18 15.83 9.23
C GLU A 49 11.30 14.80 9.31
N ALA A 50 10.94 13.51 9.38
CA ALA A 50 11.91 12.43 9.55
C ALA A 50 12.85 12.23 8.35
N LEU A 51 12.36 12.48 7.14
CA LEU A 51 13.14 12.36 5.92
C LEU A 51 13.90 13.63 5.59
N GLY A 52 13.28 14.81 5.74
CA GLY A 52 13.90 16.12 5.53
C GLY A 52 14.29 16.42 4.08
N GLU A 53 13.75 15.69 3.13
CA GLU A 53 14.03 15.80 1.69
C GLU A 53 12.80 15.47 0.86
N THR A 54 12.80 15.86 -0.41
CA THR A 54 11.74 15.57 -1.39
C THR A 54 12.21 14.56 -2.42
N TYR A 55 11.25 13.97 -3.12
CA TYR A 55 11.47 12.86 -4.04
C TYR A 55 10.74 13.08 -5.36
N ASP A 56 11.28 12.53 -6.44
CA ASP A 56 10.61 12.44 -7.74
C ASP A 56 9.52 11.36 -7.78
N LEU A 57 9.57 10.38 -6.85
CA LEU A 57 8.57 9.32 -6.71
C LEU A 57 8.32 8.97 -5.24
N VAL A 58 7.07 9.05 -4.82
CA VAL A 58 6.57 8.44 -3.59
C VAL A 58 5.78 7.19 -3.96
N TYR A 59 6.13 6.05 -3.37
CA TYR A 59 5.46 4.77 -3.59
C TYR A 59 4.78 4.29 -2.31
N THR A 60 3.49 3.95 -2.41
CA THR A 60 2.73 3.27 -1.34
C THR A 60 2.02 2.06 -1.96
N GLY A 61 2.01 0.94 -1.24
CA GLY A 61 1.27 -0.17 -1.82
C GLY A 61 1.25 -1.47 -1.07
N LYS A 62 0.39 -2.35 -1.59
CA LYS A 62 0.16 -3.74 -1.21
C LYS A 62 -0.35 -3.92 0.20
N GLY A 63 -1.46 -3.26 0.50
CA GLY A 63 -2.16 -3.34 1.77
C GLY A 63 -1.70 -2.30 2.78
N ALA A 64 -0.94 -1.27 2.38
CA ALA A 64 -0.47 -0.24 3.29
C ALA A 64 -1.61 0.65 3.81
N LEU A 65 -2.58 1.00 2.95
CA LEU A 65 -3.65 1.92 3.32
C LEU A 65 -4.59 1.37 4.39
N ASN A 66 -4.74 0.06 4.49
CA ASN A 66 -5.57 -0.55 5.54
C ASN A 66 -5.04 -0.29 6.96
N TRP A 67 -3.77 0.07 7.10
CA TRP A 67 -3.15 0.38 8.40
C TRP A 67 -3.15 1.87 8.72
N ILE A 68 -3.72 2.71 7.86
CA ILE A 68 -3.69 4.17 7.95
C ILE A 68 -5.09 4.69 8.28
N PRO A 69 -5.34 5.18 9.52
CA PRO A 69 -6.67 5.66 9.91
C PRO A 69 -7.07 6.99 9.27
N ASP A 70 -6.11 7.85 8.93
CA ASP A 70 -6.34 9.19 8.37
C ASP A 70 -5.69 9.31 6.99
N LEU A 71 -6.47 9.05 5.94
CA LEU A 71 -6.02 9.14 4.55
C LEU A 71 -5.78 10.59 4.10
N ALA A 72 -6.49 11.56 4.66
CA ALA A 72 -6.29 12.96 4.28
C ALA A 72 -4.89 13.42 4.69
N THR A 73 -4.48 13.13 5.94
CA THR A 73 -3.13 13.42 6.42
C THR A 73 -2.08 12.61 5.65
N TRP A 74 -2.31 11.32 5.38
CA TRP A 74 -1.38 10.52 4.57
C TRP A 74 -1.18 11.10 3.16
N ALA A 75 -2.26 11.50 2.48
CA ALA A 75 -2.18 12.05 1.13
C ALA A 75 -1.43 13.40 1.11
N GLN A 76 -1.65 14.24 2.14
CA GLN A 76 -0.91 15.49 2.30
C GLN A 76 0.58 15.23 2.52
N VAL A 77 0.95 14.30 3.39
CA VAL A 77 2.35 13.88 3.60
C VAL A 77 2.98 13.39 2.29
N ALA A 78 2.27 12.56 1.53
CA ALA A 78 2.76 12.08 0.24
C ALA A 78 2.98 13.24 -0.75
N ALA A 79 2.07 14.22 -0.78
CA ALA A 79 2.21 15.42 -1.61
C ALA A 79 3.38 16.31 -1.18
N ASP A 80 3.59 16.46 0.13
CA ASP A 80 4.68 17.29 0.67
C ASP A 80 6.06 16.67 0.43
N LEU A 81 6.15 15.35 0.40
CA LEU A 81 7.37 14.61 0.05
C LEU A 81 7.70 14.64 -1.44
N LEU A 82 6.79 15.08 -2.31
CA LEU A 82 7.05 15.14 -3.75
C LEU A 82 7.67 16.48 -4.15
N GLU A 83 8.65 16.41 -5.05
CA GLU A 83 9.10 17.56 -5.81
C GLU A 83 8.00 18.06 -6.79
N PRO A 84 8.00 19.34 -7.19
CA PRO A 84 7.16 19.80 -8.28
C PRO A 84 7.39 18.97 -9.55
N GLY A 85 6.34 18.36 -10.09
CA GLY A 85 6.42 17.41 -11.21
C GLY A 85 6.66 15.96 -10.79
N GLY A 86 6.94 15.69 -9.52
CA GLY A 86 7.08 14.35 -8.96
C GLY A 86 5.74 13.60 -8.90
N ALA A 87 5.78 12.29 -8.74
CA ALA A 87 4.61 11.42 -8.80
C ALA A 87 4.41 10.58 -7.53
N LEU A 88 3.16 10.52 -7.05
CA LEU A 88 2.69 9.44 -6.19
C LEU A 88 2.32 8.24 -7.06
N TYR A 89 2.84 7.06 -6.75
CA TYR A 89 2.38 5.80 -7.31
C TYR A 89 1.83 4.91 -6.20
N LEU A 90 0.53 4.66 -6.25
CA LEU A 90 -0.19 3.79 -5.35
C LEU A 90 -0.54 2.49 -6.07
N SER A 91 -0.31 1.34 -5.42
CA SER A 91 -0.73 0.02 -5.91
C SER A 91 -1.28 -0.78 -4.74
N GLU A 92 -2.58 -1.01 -4.70
CA GLU A 92 -3.28 -1.54 -3.54
C GLU A 92 -4.25 -2.66 -3.90
N TYR A 93 -4.67 -3.39 -2.88
CA TYR A 93 -5.77 -4.33 -2.99
C TYR A 93 -7.09 -3.58 -3.13
N HIS A 94 -7.96 -4.08 -4.01
CA HIS A 94 -9.22 -3.40 -4.28
C HIS A 94 -10.16 -3.51 -3.08
N PRO A 95 -10.78 -2.41 -2.60
CA PRO A 95 -11.65 -2.45 -1.43
C PRO A 95 -12.85 -3.41 -1.55
N LEU A 96 -13.31 -3.67 -2.76
CA LEU A 96 -14.36 -4.68 -3.00
C LEU A 96 -13.97 -6.07 -2.48
N MET A 97 -12.68 -6.42 -2.58
CA MET A 97 -12.16 -7.68 -2.06
C MET A 97 -12.31 -7.81 -0.54
N LEU A 98 -12.20 -6.68 0.17
CA LEU A 98 -12.26 -6.62 1.64
C LEU A 98 -13.69 -6.75 2.18
N MET A 99 -14.71 -6.63 1.31
CA MET A 99 -16.11 -6.84 1.69
C MET A 99 -16.51 -8.31 1.74
N LEU A 100 -15.74 -9.19 1.13
CA LEU A 100 -16.09 -10.58 0.93
C LEU A 100 -15.57 -11.45 2.07
N ALA A 101 -16.36 -12.45 2.46
CA ALA A 101 -15.95 -13.48 3.40
C ALA A 101 -14.71 -14.24 2.90
N ASP A 102 -13.93 -14.79 3.82
CA ASP A 102 -12.67 -15.46 3.50
C ASP A 102 -12.85 -16.75 2.69
N ASP A 103 -13.99 -17.39 2.79
CA ASP A 103 -14.28 -18.68 2.18
C ASP A 103 -15.20 -18.60 0.95
N GLY A 104 -15.64 -17.39 0.56
CA GLY A 104 -16.61 -17.26 -0.52
C GLY A 104 -16.75 -15.87 -1.12
N LEU A 105 -17.79 -15.69 -1.94
CA LEU A 105 -18.17 -14.40 -2.54
C LEU A 105 -19.39 -13.77 -1.85
N GLU A 106 -19.66 -14.16 -0.63
CA GLU A 106 -20.69 -13.55 0.18
C GLU A 106 -20.18 -12.24 0.79
N PHE A 107 -21.04 -11.21 0.77
CA PHE A 107 -20.69 -9.94 1.39
C PHE A 107 -20.81 -10.05 2.91
N GLU A 108 -19.74 -9.85 3.62
CA GLU A 108 -19.67 -9.88 5.08
C GLU A 108 -19.49 -8.48 5.69
N TRP A 109 -18.76 -7.61 4.98
CA TRP A 109 -18.39 -6.30 5.48
C TRP A 109 -18.98 -5.16 4.66
N PRO A 110 -19.30 -4.01 5.27
CA PRO A 110 -19.78 -2.85 4.55
C PRO A 110 -18.68 -2.19 3.74
N TYR A 111 -19.01 -1.66 2.56
CA TYR A 111 -18.07 -0.90 1.73
C TYR A 111 -17.82 0.51 2.26
N PHE A 112 -18.83 1.14 2.86
CA PHE A 112 -18.75 2.50 3.38
C PHE A 112 -18.83 2.50 4.91
N ASN A 113 -18.10 3.43 5.54
CA ASN A 113 -18.15 3.70 6.98
C ASN A 113 -17.89 2.45 7.84
N SER A 114 -16.96 1.63 7.43
CA SER A 114 -16.57 0.46 8.22
C SER A 114 -15.88 0.83 9.55
N GLY A 115 -15.29 2.05 9.63
CA GLY A 115 -14.50 2.45 10.79
C GLY A 115 -13.33 1.52 11.06
N ALA A 116 -12.82 1.55 12.28
CA ALA A 116 -11.77 0.62 12.70
C ALA A 116 -12.32 -0.80 12.85
N GLN A 117 -11.74 -1.75 12.16
CA GLN A 117 -11.99 -3.18 12.33
C GLN A 117 -10.91 -3.77 13.22
N VAL A 118 -11.32 -4.53 14.23
CA VAL A 118 -10.41 -5.13 15.19
C VAL A 118 -10.44 -6.64 15.02
N TRP A 119 -9.27 -7.20 14.73
CA TRP A 119 -9.07 -8.63 14.57
C TRP A 119 -8.22 -9.15 15.73
N ASP A 120 -8.47 -10.36 16.14
CA ASP A 120 -7.67 -11.08 17.14
C ASP A 120 -7.46 -12.51 16.65
N GLU A 121 -6.56 -12.66 15.69
CA GLU A 121 -6.31 -13.92 15.00
C GLU A 121 -4.85 -14.36 15.21
N PRO A 122 -4.60 -15.64 15.48
CA PRO A 122 -3.26 -16.18 15.53
C PRO A 122 -2.65 -16.21 14.12
N GLY A 123 -1.33 -16.04 14.03
CA GLY A 123 -0.61 -16.09 12.76
C GLY A 123 -0.56 -14.77 12.00
N THR A 124 -0.07 -14.83 10.79
CA THR A 124 -0.05 -13.71 9.83
C THR A 124 -0.49 -14.19 8.45
N TYR A 125 -0.79 -13.27 7.56
CA TYR A 125 -1.04 -13.58 6.15
C TYR A 125 0.16 -14.26 5.46
N ALA A 126 1.37 -14.12 6.00
CA ALA A 126 2.59 -14.71 5.45
C ALA A 126 2.90 -16.09 6.06
N ASP A 127 2.48 -16.33 7.30
CA ASP A 127 2.67 -17.58 8.02
C ASP A 127 1.50 -17.77 9.01
N PRO A 128 0.46 -18.52 8.61
CA PRO A 128 -0.70 -18.79 9.48
C PRO A 128 -0.39 -19.59 10.74
N GLU A 129 0.72 -20.35 10.77
CA GLU A 129 1.14 -21.16 11.89
C GLU A 129 2.06 -20.40 12.87
N ALA A 130 2.43 -19.16 12.54
CA ALA A 130 3.30 -18.35 13.40
C ALA A 130 2.59 -17.99 14.71
N VAL A 131 3.31 -18.11 15.82
CA VAL A 131 2.80 -17.77 17.16
C VAL A 131 3.36 -16.41 17.57
N PHE A 132 2.46 -15.48 17.87
CA PHE A 132 2.80 -14.15 18.34
C PHE A 132 2.23 -13.89 19.73
N GLU A 133 2.90 -13.06 20.52
CA GLU A 133 2.40 -12.60 21.83
C GLU A 133 1.25 -11.58 21.66
N HIS A 134 1.24 -10.86 20.53
CA HIS A 134 0.24 -9.85 20.21
C HIS A 134 -0.45 -10.22 18.91
N THR A 135 -1.70 -10.69 19.02
CA THR A 135 -2.52 -11.16 17.91
C THR A 135 -3.53 -10.12 17.43
N ARG A 136 -3.73 -9.07 18.24
CA ARG A 136 -4.69 -8.03 17.95
C ARG A 136 -4.16 -7.07 16.90
N THR A 137 -4.89 -6.95 15.78
CA THR A 137 -4.66 -5.97 14.71
C THR A 137 -5.86 -5.03 14.58
N ILE A 138 -5.61 -3.83 14.08
CA ILE A 138 -6.64 -2.84 13.80
C ILE A 138 -6.46 -2.39 12.36
N GLU A 139 -7.49 -2.53 11.56
CA GLU A 139 -7.51 -2.15 10.14
C GLU A 139 -8.59 -1.10 9.88
N TRP A 140 -8.36 -0.25 8.88
CA TRP A 140 -9.30 0.76 8.41
C TRP A 140 -9.53 0.56 6.91
N PRO A 141 -10.56 -0.24 6.52
CA PRO A 141 -10.95 -0.36 5.13
C PRO A 141 -11.47 0.97 4.60
N HIS A 142 -10.92 1.43 3.49
CA HIS A 142 -11.29 2.69 2.87
C HIS A 142 -11.95 2.45 1.51
N PRO A 143 -13.10 3.08 1.20
CA PRO A 143 -13.67 3.02 -0.13
C PRO A 143 -12.81 3.79 -1.12
N LEU A 144 -12.85 3.42 -2.42
CA LEU A 144 -12.09 4.12 -3.46
C LEU A 144 -12.38 5.63 -3.50
N SER A 145 -13.61 6.03 -3.21
CA SER A 145 -13.98 7.46 -3.17
C SER A 145 -13.20 8.26 -2.13
N GLU A 146 -12.91 7.66 -0.97
CA GLU A 146 -12.11 8.30 0.08
C GLU A 146 -10.64 8.37 -0.32
N ILE A 147 -10.10 7.28 -0.87
CA ILE A 147 -8.70 7.22 -1.33
C ILE A 147 -8.45 8.24 -2.45
N ILE A 148 -9.31 8.23 -3.48
CA ILE A 148 -9.21 9.15 -4.62
C ILE A 148 -9.43 10.59 -4.18
N GLY A 149 -10.45 10.83 -3.33
CA GLY A 149 -10.74 12.15 -2.77
C GLY A 149 -9.56 12.72 -2.02
N SER A 150 -8.96 11.95 -1.10
CA SER A 150 -7.79 12.40 -0.33
C SER A 150 -6.59 12.78 -1.22
N ILE A 151 -6.34 12.03 -2.28
CA ILE A 151 -5.26 12.34 -3.24
C ILE A 151 -5.54 13.67 -3.97
N ILE A 152 -6.78 13.88 -4.40
CA ILE A 152 -7.19 15.12 -5.09
C ILE A 152 -7.14 16.31 -4.13
N ASP A 153 -7.65 16.16 -2.90
CA ASP A 153 -7.70 17.21 -1.89
C ASP A 153 -6.29 17.63 -1.43
N ALA A 154 -5.31 16.71 -1.48
CA ALA A 154 -3.89 17.03 -1.27
C ALA A 154 -3.24 17.78 -2.46
N GLY A 155 -4.01 18.16 -3.48
CA GLY A 155 -3.54 18.94 -4.64
C GLY A 155 -2.83 18.11 -5.71
N LEU A 156 -2.85 16.79 -5.63
CA LEU A 156 -2.27 15.91 -6.63
C LEU A 156 -3.24 15.72 -7.81
N ARG A 157 -2.72 15.71 -9.02
CA ARG A 157 -3.49 15.46 -10.23
C ARG A 157 -3.37 14.02 -10.66
N ILE A 158 -4.46 13.27 -10.61
CA ILE A 158 -4.50 11.88 -11.07
C ILE A 158 -4.34 11.85 -12.60
N GLU A 159 -3.38 11.08 -13.08
CA GLU A 159 -3.13 10.88 -14.52
C GLU A 159 -3.49 9.47 -14.97
N LEU A 160 -3.49 8.51 -14.03
CA LEU A 160 -3.73 7.13 -14.35
C LEU A 160 -4.44 6.45 -13.18
N PHE A 161 -5.48 5.70 -13.51
CA PHE A 161 -6.17 4.77 -12.61
C PHE A 161 -6.41 3.47 -13.37
N HIS A 162 -5.93 2.36 -12.83
CA HIS A 162 -6.14 1.02 -13.39
C HIS A 162 -6.70 0.10 -12.32
N GLU A 163 -7.62 -0.78 -12.73
CA GLU A 163 -8.08 -1.92 -11.96
C GLU A 163 -7.54 -3.21 -12.60
N PHE A 164 -7.24 -4.19 -11.79
CA PHE A 164 -6.67 -5.47 -12.23
C PHE A 164 -7.53 -6.62 -11.73
N ALA A 165 -7.78 -7.59 -12.62
CA ALA A 165 -8.43 -8.85 -12.29
C ALA A 165 -7.48 -9.87 -11.64
N GLU A 166 -6.20 -9.50 -11.49
CA GLU A 166 -5.18 -10.31 -10.85
C GLU A 166 -4.77 -9.71 -9.51
N SER A 167 -4.31 -10.58 -8.60
CA SER A 167 -3.79 -10.21 -7.27
C SER A 167 -2.38 -10.77 -7.06
N SER A 168 -1.60 -10.08 -6.26
CA SER A 168 -0.27 -10.53 -5.85
C SER A 168 -0.27 -11.60 -4.75
N PHE A 169 -1.43 -11.93 -4.19
CA PHE A 169 -1.64 -13.03 -3.23
C PHE A 169 -3.02 -13.67 -3.43
N ALA A 170 -3.17 -14.91 -2.96
CA ALA A 170 -4.44 -15.64 -3.00
C ALA A 170 -5.29 -15.23 -1.78
N ARG A 171 -6.18 -14.25 -1.96
CA ARG A 171 -7.16 -13.85 -0.93
C ARG A 171 -8.12 -14.98 -0.60
N PHE A 172 -8.54 -15.74 -1.64
CA PHE A 172 -9.46 -16.85 -1.53
C PHE A 172 -8.78 -18.16 -1.87
N SER A 173 -9.10 -19.24 -1.15
CA SER A 173 -8.51 -20.56 -1.33
C SER A 173 -8.75 -21.17 -2.72
N PHE A 174 -9.81 -20.74 -3.42
CA PHE A 174 -10.18 -21.19 -4.76
C PHE A 174 -9.51 -20.41 -5.90
N MET A 175 -8.71 -19.36 -5.62
CA MET A 175 -8.04 -18.60 -6.68
C MET A 175 -7.01 -19.44 -7.42
N GLU A 176 -6.94 -19.25 -8.73
CA GLU A 176 -5.97 -19.91 -9.59
C GLU A 176 -4.65 -19.15 -9.62
N GLN A 177 -3.55 -19.84 -9.34
CA GLN A 177 -2.22 -19.28 -9.54
C GLN A 177 -1.83 -19.35 -11.00
N ILE A 178 -1.60 -18.19 -11.63
CA ILE A 178 -1.26 -18.07 -13.06
C ILE A 178 0.20 -17.64 -13.31
N GLY A 179 0.94 -17.38 -12.24
CA GLY A 179 2.35 -17.00 -12.31
C GLY A 179 2.98 -16.89 -10.92
N PRO A 180 4.26 -16.59 -10.83
CA PRO A 180 4.93 -16.35 -9.54
C PRO A 180 4.25 -15.20 -8.81
N ARG A 181 3.56 -15.50 -7.69
CA ARG A 181 2.80 -14.51 -6.91
C ARG A 181 1.78 -13.73 -7.76
N LEU A 182 1.09 -14.43 -8.66
CA LEU A 182 0.02 -13.86 -9.46
C LEU A 182 -1.16 -14.82 -9.46
N PHE A 183 -2.31 -14.33 -9.02
CA PHE A 183 -3.52 -15.09 -8.80
C PHE A 183 -4.71 -14.39 -9.46
N LYS A 184 -5.69 -15.16 -9.90
CA LYS A 184 -6.95 -14.65 -10.48
C LYS A 184 -8.14 -15.46 -10.01
N MET A 185 -9.33 -14.95 -10.26
CA MET A 185 -10.58 -15.71 -10.09
C MET A 185 -10.65 -16.85 -11.12
N PRO A 186 -11.16 -18.04 -10.74
CA PRO A 186 -11.36 -19.16 -11.68
C PRO A 186 -12.28 -18.80 -12.83
N ALA A 187 -12.09 -19.48 -13.96
CA ALA A 187 -13.00 -19.37 -15.07
C ALA A 187 -14.43 -19.82 -14.66
N GLY A 188 -15.44 -19.05 -15.05
CA GLY A 188 -16.84 -19.31 -14.69
C GLY A 188 -17.32 -18.70 -13.38
N MET A 189 -16.41 -18.14 -12.56
CA MET A 189 -16.75 -17.29 -11.43
C MET A 189 -16.81 -15.81 -11.84
N PRO A 190 -17.50 -14.94 -11.07
CA PRO A 190 -17.46 -13.49 -11.29
C PRO A 190 -16.01 -12.99 -11.30
N GLN A 191 -15.65 -12.24 -12.34
CA GLN A 191 -14.34 -11.59 -12.41
C GLN A 191 -14.42 -10.27 -11.68
N LEU A 192 -13.72 -10.17 -10.56
CA LEU A 192 -13.72 -9.00 -9.68
C LEU A 192 -12.44 -8.19 -9.88
N PRO A 193 -12.47 -6.87 -9.66
CA PRO A 193 -11.25 -6.11 -9.49
C PRO A 193 -10.57 -6.54 -8.18
N LEU A 194 -9.39 -7.11 -8.29
CA LEU A 194 -8.63 -7.63 -7.15
C LEU A 194 -7.58 -6.64 -6.64
N MET A 195 -7.04 -5.84 -7.54
CA MET A 195 -6.09 -4.77 -7.23
C MET A 195 -6.42 -3.53 -8.05
N TYR A 196 -5.87 -2.40 -7.64
CA TYR A 196 -5.89 -1.17 -8.43
C TYR A 196 -4.54 -0.44 -8.30
N SER A 197 -4.27 0.47 -9.23
CA SER A 197 -3.17 1.41 -9.13
C SER A 197 -3.58 2.82 -9.51
N VAL A 198 -2.95 3.79 -8.87
CA VAL A 198 -3.11 5.21 -9.13
C VAL A 198 -1.74 5.81 -9.39
N ARG A 199 -1.61 6.61 -10.44
CA ARG A 199 -0.51 7.57 -10.59
C ARG A 199 -1.07 8.96 -10.52
N ALA A 200 -0.58 9.75 -9.56
CA ALA A 200 -0.94 11.14 -9.41
C ALA A 200 0.32 11.99 -9.36
N ILE A 201 0.34 13.15 -9.98
CA ILE A 201 1.49 14.05 -10.02
C ILE A 201 1.23 15.30 -9.18
N LYS A 202 2.28 15.78 -8.54
CA LYS A 202 2.32 17.13 -7.97
C LYS A 202 2.46 18.12 -9.12
N PRO A 203 1.50 19.01 -9.35
CA PRO A 203 1.63 20.02 -10.41
C PRO A 203 2.94 20.81 -10.25
N PRO A 204 3.61 21.17 -11.34
CA PRO A 204 4.76 22.06 -11.26
C PRO A 204 4.32 23.42 -10.72
N ASP A 205 5.23 24.10 -10.01
CA ASP A 205 4.98 25.46 -9.58
C ASP A 205 4.70 26.34 -10.80
N ILE A 206 3.53 26.97 -10.81
CA ILE A 206 3.23 27.98 -11.86
C ILE A 206 4.08 29.20 -11.51
N LEU A 207 5.17 29.41 -12.24
CA LEU A 207 5.91 30.66 -12.12
C LEU A 207 4.92 31.81 -12.43
N PRO A 208 4.78 32.80 -11.54
CA PRO A 208 4.00 33.97 -11.84
C PRO A 208 4.60 34.64 -13.07
N GLY A 209 3.78 34.75 -14.14
CA GLY A 209 4.15 35.42 -15.39
C GLY A 209 4.32 36.94 -15.24
#